data_f5078c4ed3d0bf918dd4eb0ee5acd9cf
#
_entry.id   f5078c4ed3d0bf918dd4eb0ee5acd9cf
#
_cell.length_a   1.000
_cell.length_b   1.000
_cell.length_c   1.000
_cell.angle_alpha   90.00
_cell.angle_beta   90.00
_cell.angle_gamma   90.00
#
_symmetry.space_group_name_H-M   'P 1'
#
loop_
_entity.id
_entity.type
_entity.pdbx_description
1 polymer ?
#
loop_
_entity_poly.entity_id
_entity_poly.type
_entity_poly.pdbx_seq_one_letter_code
_entity_poly.pdbx_strand_id
1 'polypeptide(L)'
;MTQRDPLLAVRQMGDYANEAMQFAHGRCRADLDTDRTLGLALLQLLSVIGRASNNVPDDIQARHSAVPWKDLADRGDRLPRCYDTINFDTVWSVIQDELPSLVEQLEAIVADDV
;
A
#
# COMPACT_ATOMS: atom_id res chain seq x y z
N MET A 1 7.52 -5.89 29.43
CA MET A 1 7.39 -4.95 28.32
C MET A 1 7.44 -5.72 27.01
N THR A 2 6.40 -5.57 26.19
CA THR A 2 6.34 -6.27 24.92
C THR A 2 7.17 -5.53 23.89
N GLN A 3 8.16 -6.20 23.32
CA GLN A 3 8.89 -5.63 22.20
C GLN A 3 8.08 -5.82 20.94
N ARG A 4 7.86 -4.74 20.21
CA ARG A 4 7.23 -4.81 18.91
C ARG A 4 8.23 -5.36 17.90
N ASP A 5 7.74 -6.22 17.04
CA ASP A 5 8.50 -6.65 15.88
C ASP A 5 8.73 -5.42 14.98
N PRO A 6 9.98 -4.98 14.77
CA PRO A 6 10.25 -3.79 13.96
C PRO A 6 9.84 -3.96 12.50
N LEU A 7 9.62 -5.19 12.05
CA LEU A 7 9.19 -5.48 10.67
C LEU A 7 7.68 -5.70 10.56
N LEU A 8 6.93 -5.58 11.66
CA LEU A 8 5.49 -5.83 11.62
C LEU A 8 4.78 -4.95 10.59
N ALA A 9 5.03 -3.66 10.61
CA ALA A 9 4.40 -2.73 9.67
C ALA A 9 4.80 -3.04 8.23
N VAL A 10 6.06 -3.42 8.00
CA VAL A 10 6.54 -3.81 6.66
C VAL A 10 5.77 -5.02 6.15
N ARG A 11 5.60 -6.04 7.00
CA ARG A 11 4.82 -7.23 6.63
C ARG A 11 3.36 -6.90 6.36
N GLN A 12 2.76 -6.04 7.18
CA GLN A 12 1.38 -5.59 6.98
C GLN A 12 1.22 -4.88 5.64
N MET A 13 2.15 -3.98 5.30
CA MET A 13 2.12 -3.29 4.00
C MET A 13 2.16 -4.31 2.86
N GLY A 14 3.03 -5.31 2.95
CA GLY A 14 3.14 -6.37 1.95
C GLY A 14 1.85 -7.17 1.80
N ASP A 15 1.24 -7.52 2.93
CA ASP A 15 -0.01 -8.29 2.93
C ASP A 15 -1.15 -7.49 2.29
N TYR A 16 -1.28 -6.21 2.63
CA TYR A 16 -2.31 -5.34 2.03
C TYR A 16 -2.08 -5.13 0.54
N ALA A 17 -0.81 -4.96 0.14
CA ALA A 17 -0.48 -4.77 -1.28
C ALA A 17 -0.81 -6.03 -2.08
N ASN A 18 -0.47 -7.21 -1.56
CA ASN A 18 -0.82 -8.48 -2.20
C ASN A 18 -2.33 -8.67 -2.30
N GLU A 19 -3.06 -8.31 -1.24
CA GLU A 19 -4.52 -8.40 -1.22
C GLU A 19 -5.14 -7.50 -2.28
N ALA A 20 -4.63 -6.27 -2.42
CA ALA A 20 -5.11 -5.35 -3.45
C ALA A 20 -4.87 -5.91 -4.86
N MET A 21 -3.68 -6.49 -5.10
CA MET A 21 -3.38 -7.09 -6.38
C MET A 21 -4.25 -8.31 -6.68
N GLN A 22 -4.58 -9.10 -5.65
CA GLN A 22 -5.48 -10.25 -5.80
C GLN A 22 -6.89 -9.80 -6.16
N PHE A 23 -7.41 -8.76 -5.53
CA PHE A 23 -8.73 -8.22 -5.86
C PHE A 23 -8.78 -7.70 -7.30
N ALA A 24 -7.68 -7.13 -7.77
CA ALA A 24 -7.61 -6.58 -9.13
C ALA A 24 -7.30 -7.63 -10.19
N HIS A 25 -6.88 -8.83 -9.79
CA HIS A 25 -6.50 -9.87 -10.72
C HIS A 25 -7.69 -10.28 -11.60
N GLY A 26 -7.48 -10.31 -12.91
CA GLY A 26 -8.53 -10.67 -13.85
C GLY A 26 -9.58 -9.58 -14.07
N ARG A 27 -9.40 -8.40 -13.47
CA ARG A 27 -10.30 -7.27 -13.63
C ARG A 27 -9.65 -6.22 -14.53
N CYS A 28 -10.44 -5.27 -14.99
CA CYS A 28 -9.95 -4.17 -15.80
C CYS A 28 -10.36 -2.83 -15.18
N ARG A 29 -9.76 -1.73 -15.67
CA ARG A 29 -10.04 -0.39 -15.14
C ARG A 29 -11.54 -0.07 -15.13
N ALA A 30 -12.25 -0.47 -16.20
CA ALA A 30 -13.68 -0.19 -16.32
C ALA A 30 -14.52 -0.84 -15.22
N ASP A 31 -14.04 -1.93 -14.62
CA ASP A 31 -14.75 -2.58 -13.52
C ASP A 31 -14.92 -1.67 -12.31
N LEU A 32 -14.01 -0.70 -12.11
CA LEU A 32 -14.14 0.24 -11.01
C LEU A 32 -15.30 1.22 -11.20
N ASP A 33 -15.77 1.40 -12.42
CA ASP A 33 -16.90 2.29 -12.70
C ASP A 33 -18.24 1.62 -12.39
N THR A 34 -18.29 0.30 -12.41
CA THR A 34 -19.54 -0.48 -12.25
C THR A 34 -19.57 -1.30 -10.96
N ASP A 35 -18.44 -1.64 -10.39
CA ASP A 35 -18.34 -2.42 -9.15
C ASP A 35 -17.86 -1.51 -8.02
N ARG A 36 -18.81 -0.90 -7.32
CA ARG A 36 -18.50 0.02 -6.24
C ARG A 36 -17.76 -0.67 -5.10
N THR A 37 -18.12 -1.90 -4.79
CA THR A 37 -17.45 -2.67 -3.72
C THR A 37 -15.97 -2.86 -4.03
N LEU A 38 -15.66 -3.23 -5.26
CA LEU A 38 -14.27 -3.38 -5.68
C LEU A 38 -13.50 -2.07 -5.54
N GLY A 39 -14.07 -0.98 -6.04
CA GLY A 39 -13.42 0.34 -5.97
C GLY A 39 -13.14 0.78 -4.55
N LEU A 40 -14.12 0.62 -3.66
CA LEU A 40 -13.95 1.00 -2.25
C LEU A 40 -12.94 0.09 -1.54
N ALA A 41 -12.93 -1.21 -1.85
CA ALA A 41 -11.98 -2.14 -1.26
C ALA A 41 -10.54 -1.79 -1.66
N LEU A 42 -10.30 -1.53 -2.94
CA LEU A 42 -8.97 -1.15 -3.43
C LEU A 42 -8.51 0.17 -2.82
N LEU A 43 -9.41 1.13 -2.73
CA LEU A 43 -9.12 2.42 -2.12
C LEU A 43 -8.73 2.27 -0.66
N GLN A 44 -9.48 1.47 0.10
CA GLN A 44 -9.18 1.23 1.51
C GLN A 44 -7.83 0.54 1.68
N LEU A 45 -7.51 -0.43 0.83
CA LEU A 45 -6.22 -1.12 0.91
C LEU A 45 -5.05 -0.16 0.65
N LEU A 46 -5.18 0.72 -0.35
CA LEU A 46 -4.14 1.73 -0.59
C LEU A 46 -3.99 2.67 0.61
N SER A 47 -5.10 3.05 1.23
CA SER A 47 -5.09 3.90 2.42
C SER A 47 -4.35 3.24 3.58
N VAL A 48 -4.67 1.97 3.87
CA VAL A 48 -4.03 1.28 5.01
C VAL A 48 -2.56 0.96 4.76
N ILE A 49 -2.15 0.75 3.51
CA ILE A 49 -0.73 0.61 3.17
C ILE A 49 0.01 1.89 3.58
N GLY A 50 -0.52 3.04 3.20
CA GLY A 50 0.09 4.32 3.55
C GLY A 50 0.14 4.56 5.05
N ARG A 51 -0.94 4.23 5.75
CA ARG A 51 -1.00 4.39 7.21
C ARG A 51 -0.04 3.46 7.92
N ALA A 52 0.09 2.22 7.45
CA ALA A 52 1.06 1.27 8.00
C ALA A 52 2.50 1.76 7.80
N SER A 53 2.78 2.46 6.70
CA SER A 53 4.13 2.97 6.45
C SER A 53 4.60 3.93 7.54
N ASN A 54 3.68 4.64 8.21
CA ASN A 54 4.00 5.52 9.33
C ASN A 54 4.53 4.76 10.56
N ASN A 55 4.26 3.47 10.64
CA ASN A 55 4.68 2.64 11.77
C ASN A 55 5.99 1.90 11.51
N VAL A 56 6.58 2.06 10.34
CA VAL A 56 7.90 1.50 10.05
C VAL A 56 8.94 2.35 10.77
N PRO A 57 9.84 1.74 11.57
CA PRO A 57 10.86 2.49 12.30
C PRO A 57 11.72 3.36 11.39
N ASP A 58 12.12 4.53 11.88
CA ASP A 58 12.87 5.49 11.09
C ASP A 58 14.19 4.95 10.57
N ASP A 59 14.87 4.12 11.36
CA ASP A 59 16.13 3.51 10.95
C ASP A 59 15.94 2.54 9.76
N ILE A 60 14.84 1.82 9.73
CA ILE A 60 14.51 0.94 8.61
C ILE A 60 14.20 1.78 7.37
N GLN A 61 13.42 2.84 7.51
CA GLN A 61 13.12 3.74 6.40
C GLN A 61 14.40 4.34 5.82
N ALA A 62 15.33 4.74 6.69
CA ALA A 62 16.60 5.34 6.26
C ALA A 62 17.49 4.35 5.51
N ARG A 63 17.51 3.07 5.95
CA ARG A 63 18.28 2.02 5.27
C ARG A 63 17.69 1.59 3.93
N HIS A 64 16.41 1.82 3.73
CA HIS A 64 15.68 1.40 2.54
C HIS A 64 15.00 2.58 1.85
N SER A 65 15.78 3.61 1.57
CA SER A 65 15.29 4.88 1.05
C SER A 65 14.74 4.82 -0.38
N ALA A 66 14.91 3.69 -1.08
CA ALA A 66 14.30 3.49 -2.39
C ALA A 66 12.78 3.36 -2.32
N VAL A 67 12.25 2.96 -1.16
CA VAL A 67 10.80 2.95 -0.94
C VAL A 67 10.34 4.39 -0.71
N PRO A 68 9.28 4.85 -1.40
CA PRO A 68 8.80 6.23 -1.26
C PRO A 68 7.93 6.39 0.00
N TRP A 69 8.54 6.29 1.18
CA TRP A 69 7.85 6.28 2.47
C TRP A 69 6.94 7.48 2.68
N LYS A 70 7.46 8.68 2.36
CA LYS A 70 6.69 9.90 2.56
C LYS A 70 5.47 9.95 1.64
N ASP A 71 5.63 9.56 0.39
CA ASP A 71 4.53 9.57 -0.57
C ASP A 71 3.45 8.57 -0.18
N LEU A 72 3.86 7.40 0.33
CA LEU A 72 2.93 6.38 0.82
C LEU A 72 2.15 6.90 2.04
N ALA A 73 2.83 7.52 2.98
CA ALA A 73 2.20 8.07 4.18
C ALA A 73 1.23 9.21 3.83
N ASP A 74 1.63 10.12 2.95
CA ASP A 74 0.79 11.22 2.51
C ASP A 74 -0.47 10.70 1.79
N ARG A 75 -0.33 9.67 0.97
CA ARG A 75 -1.45 9.03 0.30
C ARG A 75 -2.41 8.41 1.31
N GLY A 76 -1.89 7.73 2.32
CA GLY A 76 -2.70 7.12 3.38
C GLY A 76 -3.52 8.14 4.14
N ASP A 77 -2.97 9.34 4.38
CA ASP A 77 -3.68 10.43 5.05
C ASP A 77 -4.72 11.08 4.15
N ARG A 78 -4.43 11.20 2.85
CA ARG A 78 -5.26 11.94 1.90
C ARG A 78 -6.47 11.16 1.42
N LEU A 79 -6.30 9.86 1.14
CA LEU A 79 -7.36 9.06 0.51
C LEU A 79 -8.66 9.04 1.30
N PRO A 80 -8.65 8.85 2.66
CA PRO A 80 -9.91 8.84 3.40
C PRO A 80 -10.69 10.14 3.36
N ARG A 81 -10.04 11.26 3.02
CA ARG A 81 -10.67 12.59 2.99
C ARG A 81 -11.22 12.94 1.62
N CYS A 82 -10.94 12.14 0.61
CA CYS A 82 -11.21 12.50 -0.78
C CYS A 82 -12.15 11.52 -1.49
N TYR A 83 -13.02 10.84 -0.73
CA TYR A 83 -13.91 9.83 -1.31
C TYR A 83 -14.75 10.33 -2.47
N ASP A 84 -15.21 11.57 -2.39
CA ASP A 84 -16.08 12.15 -3.42
C ASP A 84 -15.32 12.61 -4.65
N THR A 85 -14.00 12.76 -4.56
CA THR A 85 -13.17 13.32 -5.63
C THR A 85 -12.10 12.34 -6.11
N ILE A 86 -12.24 11.06 -5.76
CA ILE A 86 -11.23 10.06 -6.09
C ILE A 86 -11.20 9.79 -7.59
N ASN A 87 -10.00 9.80 -8.12
CA ASN A 87 -9.74 9.41 -9.49
C ASN A 87 -9.34 7.94 -9.52
N PHE A 88 -10.26 7.10 -9.98
CA PHE A 88 -10.01 5.67 -10.06
C PHE A 88 -8.97 5.30 -11.12
N ASP A 89 -8.68 6.17 -12.08
CA ASP A 89 -7.55 5.95 -12.98
C ASP A 89 -6.25 5.93 -12.20
N THR A 90 -6.09 6.83 -11.24
CA THR A 90 -4.93 6.86 -10.36
C THR A 90 -4.87 5.62 -9.49
N VAL A 91 -5.98 5.20 -8.89
CA VAL A 91 -6.05 3.99 -8.07
C VAL A 91 -5.60 2.77 -8.88
N TRP A 92 -6.15 2.63 -10.09
CA TRP A 92 -5.81 1.51 -10.96
C TRP A 92 -4.34 1.51 -11.35
N SER A 93 -3.81 2.69 -11.71
CA SER A 93 -2.40 2.85 -12.06
C SER A 93 -1.47 2.46 -10.92
N VAL A 94 -1.80 2.85 -9.68
CA VAL A 94 -1.01 2.48 -8.50
C VAL A 94 -0.96 0.95 -8.36
N ILE A 95 -2.10 0.29 -8.49
CA ILE A 95 -2.17 -1.15 -8.32
C ILE A 95 -1.40 -1.88 -9.41
N GLN A 96 -1.51 -1.43 -10.66
CA GLN A 96 -0.88 -2.11 -11.79
C GLN A 96 0.61 -1.80 -11.90
N ASP A 97 1.02 -0.57 -11.63
CA ASP A 97 2.36 -0.09 -11.92
C ASP A 97 3.26 0.04 -10.69
N GLU A 98 2.70 0.35 -9.52
CA GLU A 98 3.50 0.61 -8.31
C GLU A 98 3.54 -0.58 -7.34
N LEU A 99 2.41 -1.25 -7.11
CA LEU A 99 2.36 -2.28 -6.07
C LEU A 99 3.25 -3.48 -6.34
N PRO A 100 3.41 -3.99 -7.57
CA PRO A 100 4.32 -5.13 -7.78
C PRO A 100 5.75 -4.82 -7.37
N SER A 101 6.23 -3.64 -7.70
CA SER A 101 7.57 -3.18 -7.34
C SER A 101 7.69 -2.96 -5.84
N LEU A 102 6.65 -2.37 -5.23
CA LEU A 102 6.61 -2.15 -3.79
C LEU A 102 6.69 -3.47 -3.02
N VAL A 103 5.94 -4.48 -3.44
CA VAL A 103 5.99 -5.81 -2.79
C VAL A 103 7.40 -6.39 -2.83
N GLU A 104 8.07 -6.29 -3.97
CA GLU A 104 9.46 -6.75 -4.09
C GLU A 104 10.39 -6.02 -3.11
N GLN A 105 10.23 -4.70 -3.01
CA GLN A 105 11.02 -3.89 -2.07
C GLN A 105 10.74 -4.28 -0.62
N LEU A 106 9.48 -4.51 -0.26
CA LEU A 106 9.10 -4.89 1.11
C LEU A 106 9.63 -6.28 1.45
N GLU A 107 9.58 -7.22 0.52
CA GLU A 107 10.14 -8.55 0.71
C GLU A 107 11.65 -8.50 0.94
N ALA A 108 12.35 -7.64 0.20
CA ALA A 108 13.77 -7.44 0.36
C ALA A 108 14.12 -6.88 1.75
N ILE A 109 13.30 -5.96 2.27
CA ILE A 109 13.49 -5.43 3.62
C ILE A 109 13.37 -6.53 4.66
N VAL A 110 12.34 -7.37 4.55
CA VAL A 110 12.15 -8.48 5.49
C VAL A 110 13.33 -9.45 5.42
N ALA A 111 13.83 -9.74 4.22
CA ALA A 111 14.97 -10.63 4.05
C ALA A 111 16.26 -10.05 4.67
N ASP A 112 16.48 -8.74 4.51
CA ASP A 112 17.71 -8.08 4.95
C ASP A 112 17.74 -7.87 6.48
N ASP A 113 16.58 -7.65 7.09
CA ASP A 113 16.48 -7.25 8.50
C ASP A 113 16.00 -8.40 9.41
N VAL A 114 15.94 -9.61 8.92
CA VAL A 114 15.58 -10.79 9.72
C VAL A 114 16.77 -11.32 10.51
#